data_414081638ac261d3017f88c12d1b782e
#
_entry.id   414081638ac261d3017f88c12d1b782e
#
_cell.length_a   1.000
_cell.length_b   1.000
_cell.length_c   1.000
_cell.angle_alpha   90.00
_cell.angle_beta   90.00
_cell.angle_gamma   90.00
#
_symmetry.space_group_name_H-M   'P 1'
#
loop_
_entity.id
_entity.type
_entity.pdbx_description
1 polymer ?
#
loop_
_entity_poly.entity_id
_entity_poly.type
_entity_poly.pdbx_seq_one_letter_code
_entity_poly.pdbx_strand_id
1 'polypeptide(L)'
;STLTPGISALQFQKQLGIKRYETAFNMLHKLRSALVAPHREKLKSEVEVDECYIGGPEEGKPGRAKGEKSLVLVAVEVVRWIDTSGRKPGRHATQYDIEGPPEYQERTQADGDPVPRKRAGRVRITVIPDASSETLLPWIESNIAKGTKIYTDGWKGYNGLGTRGYYHIRTLQSHNGHKTGKWLPLVHLLVSNLKRWLTGTHKGAVRSKHLQAYLNEFTFRFNRRFWRGPAFLRALGLAVNVDNWPQYDTLYSGKWAHPNAENEKAIPELTG
;
A
#
# COMPACT_ATOMS: atom_id res chain seq x y z
N SER A 1 0.28 17.12 4.49
CA SER A 1 0.77 16.19 3.45
C SER A 1 2.29 16.19 3.32
N THR A 2 2.97 17.21 3.78
CA THR A 2 4.44 17.36 3.71
C THR A 2 5.18 16.77 4.91
N LEU A 3 4.50 16.58 6.05
CA LEU A 3 5.10 15.99 7.25
C LEU A 3 5.35 14.49 7.06
N THR A 4 6.57 14.05 7.31
CA THR A 4 6.97 12.66 7.14
C THR A 4 6.17 11.68 8.00
N PRO A 5 5.91 11.95 9.30
CA PRO A 5 5.13 11.03 10.13
C PRO A 5 3.61 11.08 9.88
N GLY A 6 3.09 12.04 9.13
CA GLY A 6 1.64 12.27 9.04
C GLY A 6 1.12 13.12 10.20
N ILE A 7 -0.21 13.25 10.31
CA ILE A 7 -0.84 13.99 11.39
C ILE A 7 -2.04 13.19 11.94
N SER A 8 -2.08 13.02 13.26
CA SER A 8 -3.25 12.46 13.93
C SER A 8 -4.33 13.53 14.13
N ALA A 9 -5.59 13.12 14.33
CA ALA A 9 -6.68 14.06 14.58
C ALA A 9 -6.45 14.91 15.85
N LEU A 10 -5.85 14.31 16.88
CA LEU A 10 -5.49 15.02 18.10
C LEU A 10 -4.41 16.10 17.86
N GLN A 11 -3.40 15.75 17.06
CA GLN A 11 -2.34 16.69 16.71
C GLN A 11 -2.88 17.82 15.81
N PHE A 12 -3.73 17.49 14.86
CA PHE A 12 -4.41 18.45 13.98
C PHE A 12 -5.29 19.41 14.80
N GLN A 13 -6.07 18.87 15.75
CA GLN A 13 -6.87 19.66 16.69
C GLN A 13 -6.03 20.70 17.41
N LYS A 14 -4.91 20.26 18.02
CA LYS A 14 -4.01 21.14 18.80
C LYS A 14 -3.34 22.19 17.94
N GLN A 15 -2.86 21.85 16.76
CA GLN A 15 -2.16 22.79 15.86
C GLN A 15 -3.07 23.88 15.30
N LEU A 16 -4.35 23.58 15.08
CA LEU A 16 -5.31 24.55 14.55
C LEU A 16 -6.22 25.20 15.59
N GLY A 17 -6.03 24.88 16.86
CA GLY A 17 -6.86 25.44 17.94
C GLY A 17 -8.33 25.01 17.87
N ILE A 18 -8.62 23.86 17.24
CA ILE A 18 -10.00 23.38 17.10
C ILE A 18 -10.52 22.92 18.47
N LYS A 19 -11.63 23.50 18.92
CA LYS A 19 -12.19 23.23 20.26
C LYS A 19 -12.59 21.77 20.45
N ARG A 20 -13.26 21.15 19.47
CA ARG A 20 -13.80 19.80 19.57
C ARG A 20 -12.98 18.80 18.77
N TYR A 21 -12.65 17.66 19.37
CA TYR A 21 -11.91 16.58 18.71
C TYR A 21 -12.68 16.03 17.50
N GLU A 22 -14.00 15.84 17.64
CA GLU A 22 -14.87 15.32 16.57
C GLU A 22 -14.80 16.18 15.31
N THR A 23 -14.71 17.49 15.46
CA THR A 23 -14.55 18.42 14.32
C THR A 23 -13.23 18.17 13.62
N ALA A 24 -12.14 18.07 14.37
CA ALA A 24 -10.81 17.80 13.80
C ALA A 24 -10.74 16.41 13.12
N PHE A 25 -11.34 15.41 13.77
CA PHE A 25 -11.47 14.05 13.21
C PHE A 25 -12.23 14.07 11.89
N ASN A 26 -13.42 14.67 11.85
CA ASN A 26 -14.26 14.77 10.67
C ASN A 26 -13.54 15.47 9.52
N MET A 27 -12.91 16.63 9.78
CA MET A 27 -12.15 17.36 8.75
C MET A 27 -11.03 16.51 8.16
N LEU A 28 -10.24 15.82 8.99
CA LEU A 28 -9.16 14.97 8.50
C LEU A 28 -9.69 13.75 7.74
N HIS A 29 -10.75 13.13 8.20
CA HIS A 29 -11.32 11.96 7.50
C HIS A 29 -11.97 12.35 6.18
N LYS A 30 -12.62 13.51 6.08
CA LYS A 30 -13.06 14.07 4.81
C LYS A 30 -11.89 14.26 3.85
N LEU A 31 -10.82 14.90 4.28
CA LEU A 31 -9.64 15.07 3.45
C LEU A 31 -9.04 13.71 3.02
N ARG A 32 -8.97 12.72 3.92
CA ARG A 32 -8.50 11.36 3.59
C ARG A 32 -9.38 10.69 2.54
N SER A 33 -10.68 10.87 2.62
CA SER A 33 -11.61 10.30 1.63
C SER A 33 -11.37 10.86 0.23
N ALA A 34 -10.92 12.10 0.10
CA ALA A 34 -10.60 12.73 -1.17
C ALA A 34 -9.25 12.33 -1.77
N LEU A 35 -8.36 11.65 -1.02
CA LEU A 35 -6.99 11.38 -1.49
C LEU A 35 -6.88 10.28 -2.55
N VAL A 36 -7.95 9.61 -2.90
CA VAL A 36 -7.99 8.65 -4.01
C VAL A 36 -8.48 9.38 -5.26
N ALA A 37 -7.64 9.46 -6.28
CA ALA A 37 -8.02 10.09 -7.54
C ALA A 37 -9.02 9.21 -8.30
N PRO A 38 -10.09 9.80 -8.88
CA PRO A 38 -10.93 9.09 -9.84
C PRO A 38 -10.07 8.69 -11.05
N HIS A 39 -10.45 7.63 -11.75
CA HIS A 39 -9.80 7.17 -12.98
C HIS A 39 -8.26 7.03 -12.88
N ARG A 40 -7.75 6.65 -11.71
CA ARG A 40 -6.31 6.42 -11.55
C ARG A 40 -5.84 5.28 -12.45
N GLU A 41 -4.73 5.50 -13.14
CA GLU A 41 -4.13 4.47 -13.99
C GLU A 41 -3.87 3.18 -13.22
N LYS A 42 -4.13 2.04 -13.86
CA LYS A 42 -3.78 0.72 -13.34
C LYS A 42 -2.26 0.57 -13.21
N LEU A 43 -1.82 -0.25 -12.28
CA LEU A 43 -0.42 -0.67 -12.19
C LEU A 43 -0.07 -1.50 -13.42
N LYS A 44 1.17 -1.42 -13.88
CA LYS A 44 1.60 -2.07 -15.14
C LYS A 44 3.05 -2.57 -15.06
N SER A 45 3.48 -3.27 -16.11
CA SER A 45 4.81 -3.85 -16.27
C SER A 45 5.07 -5.02 -15.35
N GLU A 46 5.55 -4.80 -14.16
CA GLU A 46 5.80 -5.80 -13.13
C GLU A 46 5.19 -5.35 -11.80
N VAL A 47 4.51 -6.24 -11.09
CA VAL A 47 3.83 -5.94 -9.82
C VAL A 47 4.03 -7.08 -8.84
N GLU A 48 4.52 -6.77 -7.64
CA GLU A 48 4.48 -7.69 -6.49
C GLU A 48 3.13 -7.53 -5.78
N VAL A 49 2.47 -8.64 -5.46
CA VAL A 49 1.17 -8.68 -4.75
C VAL A 49 1.24 -9.65 -3.60
N ASP A 50 0.80 -9.22 -2.43
CA ASP A 50 0.74 -10.04 -1.22
C ASP A 50 -0.33 -9.49 -0.26
N GLU A 51 -0.80 -10.31 0.67
CA GLU A 51 -1.68 -9.90 1.74
C GLU A 51 -1.00 -9.91 3.09
N CYS A 52 -1.43 -9.00 3.96
CA CYS A 52 -0.91 -8.93 5.33
C CYS A 52 -2.00 -8.53 6.33
N TYR A 53 -1.79 -8.92 7.59
CA TYR A 53 -2.64 -8.46 8.68
C TYR A 53 -2.12 -7.14 9.26
N ILE A 54 -3.03 -6.18 9.40
CA ILE A 54 -2.81 -4.89 10.05
C ILE A 54 -3.74 -4.78 11.26
N GLY A 55 -3.18 -4.43 12.40
CA GLY A 55 -3.93 -4.23 13.66
C GLY A 55 -2.97 -4.07 14.83
N GLY A 56 -3.50 -3.64 15.99
CA GLY A 56 -2.73 -3.50 17.23
C GLY A 56 -2.33 -4.84 17.82
N PRO A 57 -1.40 -4.85 18.81
CA PRO A 57 -1.14 -6.02 19.62
C PRO A 57 -2.38 -6.36 20.45
N GLU A 58 -2.74 -7.63 20.47
CA GLU A 58 -3.75 -8.16 21.39
C GLU A 58 -3.04 -8.74 22.63
N GLU A 59 -3.44 -8.29 23.81
CA GLU A 59 -2.94 -8.87 25.05
C GLU A 59 -3.30 -10.37 25.12
N GLY A 60 -2.30 -11.19 25.39
CA GLY A 60 -2.48 -12.61 25.66
C GLY A 60 -2.54 -13.55 24.47
N LYS A 61 -2.43 -13.07 23.21
CA LYS A 61 -2.43 -13.96 22.04
C LYS A 61 -1.13 -13.85 21.25
N PRO A 62 -0.30 -14.90 21.20
CA PRO A 62 0.92 -14.89 20.39
C PRO A 62 0.61 -14.96 18.88
N GLY A 63 1.30 -14.15 18.10
CA GLY A 63 1.48 -14.33 16.68
C GLY A 63 0.29 -13.95 15.78
N ARG A 64 -0.15 -14.88 14.94
CA ARG A 64 -1.12 -14.72 13.85
C ARG A 64 -2.60 -14.89 14.24
N ALA A 65 -2.94 -14.86 15.52
CA ALA A 65 -4.34 -14.95 15.93
C ALA A 65 -5.17 -13.82 15.30
N LYS A 66 -6.31 -14.18 14.71
CA LYS A 66 -7.11 -13.33 13.83
C LYS A 66 -7.84 -12.18 14.56
N GLY A 67 -7.85 -12.07 15.86
CA GLY A 67 -8.56 -11.06 16.65
C GLY A 67 -9.16 -9.89 15.86
N GLU A 68 -8.94 -8.67 16.27
CA GLU A 68 -9.40 -7.45 15.57
C GLU A 68 -8.50 -7.01 14.39
N LYS A 69 -7.63 -7.89 13.87
CA LYS A 69 -6.73 -7.55 12.76
C LYS A 69 -7.47 -7.59 11.42
N SER A 70 -7.32 -6.53 10.66
CA SER A 70 -7.84 -6.45 9.29
C SER A 70 -6.87 -7.07 8.30
N LEU A 71 -7.39 -7.84 7.35
CA LEU A 71 -6.64 -8.34 6.22
C LEU A 71 -6.52 -7.23 5.17
N VAL A 72 -5.31 -7.02 4.67
CA VAL A 72 -5.00 -5.94 3.73
C VAL A 72 -4.26 -6.52 2.53
N LEU A 73 -4.77 -6.25 1.35
CA LEU A 73 -4.12 -6.58 0.08
C LEU A 73 -3.23 -5.43 -0.36
N VAL A 74 -2.01 -5.76 -0.76
CA VAL A 74 -0.97 -4.80 -1.14
C VAL A 74 -0.43 -5.16 -2.51
N ALA A 75 -0.43 -4.21 -3.44
CA ALA A 75 0.22 -4.34 -4.74
C ALA A 75 1.25 -3.23 -4.92
N VAL A 76 2.44 -3.62 -5.34
CA VAL A 76 3.58 -2.71 -5.54
C VAL A 76 4.13 -2.86 -6.95
N GLU A 77 4.11 -1.79 -7.72
CA GLU A 77 4.73 -1.72 -9.04
C GLU A 77 6.26 -1.77 -8.89
N VAL A 78 6.91 -2.63 -9.67
CA VAL A 78 8.37 -2.77 -9.66
C VAL A 78 8.95 -1.89 -10.76
N VAL A 79 9.77 -0.93 -10.38
CA VAL A 79 10.53 -0.10 -11.33
C VAL A 79 11.96 -0.60 -11.35
N ARG A 80 12.41 -1.04 -12.51
CA ARG A 80 13.80 -1.50 -12.73
C ARG A 80 14.57 -0.47 -13.54
N TRP A 81 15.85 -0.33 -13.25
CA TRP A 81 16.77 0.44 -14.06
C TRP A 81 18.19 -0.11 -13.93
N ILE A 82 19.05 0.27 -14.85
CA ILE A 82 20.47 -0.05 -14.77
C ILE A 82 21.17 1.16 -14.15
N ASP A 83 21.90 0.91 -13.08
CA ASP A 83 22.70 1.94 -12.44
C ASP A 83 24.07 2.00 -13.13
N THR A 84 24.29 3.07 -13.89
CA THR A 84 25.56 3.35 -14.59
C THR A 84 26.44 4.36 -13.83
N SER A 85 26.03 4.75 -12.62
CA SER A 85 26.74 5.82 -11.88
C SER A 85 28.08 5.39 -11.28
N GLY A 86 28.37 4.09 -11.24
CA GLY A 86 29.56 3.53 -10.57
C GLY A 86 29.60 3.75 -9.05
N ARG A 87 28.53 4.32 -8.47
CA ARG A 87 28.47 4.59 -7.04
C ARG A 87 28.15 3.32 -6.26
N LYS A 88 28.98 3.01 -5.25
CA LYS A 88 28.66 1.93 -4.30
C LYS A 88 27.32 2.24 -3.60
N PRO A 89 26.49 1.21 -3.32
CA PRO A 89 25.28 1.38 -2.53
C PRO A 89 25.59 2.06 -1.21
N GLY A 90 24.76 3.03 -0.82
CA GLY A 90 24.93 3.70 0.48
C GLY A 90 24.71 2.74 1.65
N ARG A 91 25.13 3.12 2.87
CA ARG A 91 25.05 2.30 4.11
C ARG A 91 23.63 1.77 4.43
N HIS A 92 22.61 2.33 3.84
CA HIS A 92 21.20 1.91 4.01
C HIS A 92 20.65 1.15 2.79
N ALA A 93 21.50 0.78 1.84
CA ALA A 93 21.10 -0.11 0.78
C ALA A 93 20.74 -1.47 1.39
N THR A 94 19.57 -1.98 1.09
CA THR A 94 19.18 -3.33 1.51
C THR A 94 20.01 -4.35 0.72
N GLN A 95 20.13 -5.57 1.24
CA GLN A 95 20.81 -6.66 0.55
C GLN A 95 20.27 -6.87 -0.89
N TYR A 96 19.00 -6.52 -1.12
CA TYR A 96 18.38 -6.54 -2.44
C TYR A 96 18.82 -5.44 -3.40
N ASP A 97 19.18 -4.28 -2.85
CA ASP A 97 19.76 -3.21 -3.66
C ASP A 97 21.17 -3.57 -4.10
N ILE A 98 21.81 -4.49 -3.38
CA ILE A 98 23.19 -4.94 -3.63
C ILE A 98 23.22 -6.18 -4.52
N GLU A 99 22.38 -7.20 -4.22
CA GLU A 99 22.45 -8.52 -4.86
C GLU A 99 21.52 -8.67 -6.09
N GLY A 100 20.47 -7.85 -6.19
CA GLY A 100 19.46 -8.00 -7.25
C GLY A 100 18.68 -9.33 -7.19
N PRO A 101 17.79 -9.60 -8.15
CA PRO A 101 17.15 -10.91 -8.31
C PRO A 101 18.17 -11.99 -8.67
N PRO A 102 17.93 -13.27 -8.35
CA PRO A 102 18.85 -14.37 -8.64
C PRO A 102 19.33 -14.45 -10.08
N GLU A 103 18.47 -14.11 -11.03
CA GLU A 103 18.79 -14.05 -12.46
C GLU A 103 19.83 -13.00 -12.85
N TYR A 104 20.12 -12.04 -11.95
CA TYR A 104 21.13 -11.01 -12.14
C TYR A 104 22.37 -11.20 -11.25
N GLN A 105 22.35 -12.19 -10.34
CA GLN A 105 23.47 -12.44 -9.42
C GLN A 105 24.72 -12.97 -10.14
N GLU A 106 24.56 -13.61 -11.29
CA GLU A 106 25.68 -14.12 -12.10
C GLU A 106 26.49 -13.02 -12.81
N ARG A 107 25.97 -11.77 -12.79
CA ARG A 107 26.65 -10.60 -13.38
C ARG A 107 27.24 -9.68 -12.31
N THR A 108 27.60 -10.20 -11.15
CA THR A 108 28.23 -9.40 -10.11
C THR A 108 29.73 -9.21 -10.36
N GLN A 109 30.08 -7.90 -10.54
CA GLN A 109 31.33 -7.34 -10.02
C GLN A 109 32.63 -7.58 -10.81
N ALA A 110 32.67 -7.03 -11.99
CA ALA A 110 33.88 -6.27 -12.32
C ALA A 110 33.63 -4.81 -11.91
N ASP A 111 34.61 -4.15 -11.28
CA ASP A 111 34.49 -2.73 -10.91
C ASP A 111 34.17 -1.91 -12.15
N GLY A 112 32.99 -1.33 -12.22
CA GLY A 112 32.54 -0.48 -13.32
C GLY A 112 31.36 -1.00 -14.15
N ASP A 113 30.92 -2.24 -13.99
CA ASP A 113 29.77 -2.77 -14.73
C ASP A 113 28.43 -2.16 -14.26
N PRO A 114 27.50 -1.94 -15.22
CA PRO A 114 26.17 -1.47 -14.91
C PRO A 114 25.42 -2.42 -13.96
N VAL A 115 24.94 -1.92 -12.83
CA VAL A 115 24.26 -2.73 -11.81
C VAL A 115 22.74 -2.64 -11.97
N PRO A 116 22.03 -3.76 -12.18
CA PRO A 116 20.58 -3.74 -12.19
C PRO A 116 20.01 -3.39 -10.82
N ARG A 117 19.13 -2.40 -10.79
CA ARG A 117 18.47 -1.88 -9.58
C ARG A 117 16.97 -2.03 -9.68
N LYS A 118 16.31 -2.17 -8.53
CA LYS A 118 14.85 -2.11 -8.46
C LYS A 118 14.37 -1.25 -7.27
N ARG A 119 13.23 -0.60 -7.45
CA ARG A 119 12.55 0.14 -6.39
C ARG A 119 11.05 0.00 -6.50
N ALA A 120 10.35 0.26 -5.40
CA ALA A 120 8.91 0.39 -5.43
C ALA A 120 8.48 1.58 -6.30
N GLY A 121 7.61 1.33 -7.24
CA GLY A 121 6.90 2.33 -8.03
C GLY A 121 5.64 2.80 -7.33
N ARG A 122 4.51 2.79 -8.05
CA ARG A 122 3.18 3.08 -7.52
C ARG A 122 2.67 1.89 -6.70
N VAL A 123 1.82 2.20 -5.73
CA VAL A 123 1.21 1.17 -4.88
C VAL A 123 -0.31 1.28 -4.86
N ARG A 124 -0.95 0.15 -4.58
CA ARG A 124 -2.37 0.03 -4.24
C ARG A 124 -2.50 -0.79 -2.97
N ILE A 125 -3.31 -0.30 -2.05
CA ILE A 125 -3.51 -0.95 -0.76
C ILE A 125 -4.98 -0.88 -0.41
N THR A 126 -5.59 -2.02 -0.06
CA THR A 126 -6.99 -2.05 0.34
C THR A 126 -7.25 -3.07 1.44
N VAL A 127 -8.22 -2.79 2.29
CA VAL A 127 -8.77 -3.79 3.23
C VAL A 127 -9.62 -4.78 2.45
N ILE A 128 -9.44 -6.06 2.70
CA ILE A 128 -10.21 -7.13 2.08
C ILE A 128 -10.87 -8.02 3.14
N PRO A 129 -12.03 -8.61 2.85
CA PRO A 129 -12.72 -9.48 3.80
C PRO A 129 -11.97 -10.81 3.99
N ASP A 130 -11.40 -11.33 2.92
CA ASP A 130 -10.67 -12.60 2.88
C ASP A 130 -9.68 -12.63 1.71
N ALA A 131 -8.90 -13.72 1.63
CA ALA A 131 -7.93 -13.96 0.55
C ALA A 131 -8.43 -15.03 -0.42
N SER A 132 -9.74 -15.10 -0.69
CA SER A 132 -10.32 -15.97 -1.69
C SER A 132 -10.06 -15.49 -3.12
N SER A 133 -10.19 -16.38 -4.10
CA SER A 133 -10.11 -16.02 -5.51
C SER A 133 -11.18 -15.00 -5.92
N GLU A 134 -12.36 -15.11 -5.30
CA GLU A 134 -13.53 -14.25 -5.52
C GLU A 134 -13.25 -12.81 -5.07
N THR A 135 -12.40 -12.63 -4.07
CA THR A 135 -11.97 -11.32 -3.58
C THR A 135 -10.75 -10.81 -4.34
N LEU A 136 -9.71 -11.65 -4.48
CA LEU A 136 -8.41 -11.21 -5.00
C LEU A 136 -8.44 -10.92 -6.51
N LEU A 137 -9.06 -11.81 -7.30
CA LEU A 137 -8.97 -11.68 -8.76
C LEU A 137 -9.72 -10.45 -9.31
N PRO A 138 -10.96 -10.13 -8.89
CA PRO A 138 -11.64 -8.91 -9.34
C PRO A 138 -10.89 -7.64 -8.92
N TRP A 139 -10.31 -7.63 -7.71
CA TRP A 139 -9.52 -6.49 -7.27
C TRP A 139 -8.26 -6.29 -8.13
N ILE A 140 -7.56 -7.39 -8.46
CA ILE A 140 -6.39 -7.35 -9.35
C ILE A 140 -6.79 -6.81 -10.73
N GLU A 141 -7.89 -7.30 -11.30
CA GLU A 141 -8.39 -6.84 -12.61
C GLU A 141 -8.73 -5.35 -12.62
N SER A 142 -9.23 -4.82 -11.50
CA SER A 142 -9.56 -3.41 -11.38
C SER A 142 -8.34 -2.51 -11.21
N ASN A 143 -7.28 -3.00 -10.58
CA ASN A 143 -6.13 -2.19 -10.17
C ASN A 143 -4.86 -2.43 -10.99
N ILE A 144 -4.76 -3.55 -11.72
CA ILE A 144 -3.57 -3.93 -12.48
C ILE A 144 -3.97 -4.13 -13.94
N ALA A 145 -3.17 -3.60 -14.87
CA ALA A 145 -3.40 -3.73 -16.30
C ALA A 145 -3.14 -5.17 -16.76
N LYS A 146 -3.94 -5.67 -17.71
CA LYS A 146 -3.68 -6.96 -18.37
C LYS A 146 -2.31 -6.93 -19.07
N GLY A 147 -1.68 -8.09 -19.21
CA GLY A 147 -0.32 -8.21 -19.72
C GLY A 147 0.76 -7.88 -18.69
N THR A 148 0.39 -7.52 -17.46
CA THR A 148 1.34 -7.27 -16.38
C THR A 148 1.91 -8.59 -15.85
N LYS A 149 3.21 -8.60 -15.54
CA LYS A 149 3.87 -9.67 -14.83
C LYS A 149 3.60 -9.54 -13.32
N ILE A 150 2.86 -10.49 -12.74
CA ILE A 150 2.45 -10.46 -11.34
C ILE A 150 3.22 -11.51 -10.55
N TYR A 151 3.95 -11.06 -9.54
CA TYR A 151 4.64 -11.90 -8.58
C TYR A 151 3.79 -12.05 -7.32
N THR A 152 3.49 -13.29 -6.91
CA THR A 152 2.80 -13.60 -5.65
C THR A 152 3.54 -14.71 -4.91
N ASP A 153 3.13 -14.96 -3.68
CA ASP A 153 3.47 -16.19 -2.98
C ASP A 153 2.71 -17.39 -3.61
N GLY A 154 2.83 -18.57 -3.00
CA GLY A 154 2.17 -19.80 -3.45
C GLY A 154 0.70 -19.91 -3.07
N TRP A 155 0.03 -18.85 -2.57
CA TRP A 155 -1.35 -18.92 -2.12
C TRP A 155 -2.32 -19.26 -3.25
N LYS A 156 -3.27 -20.18 -2.96
CA LYS A 156 -4.22 -20.69 -3.96
C LYS A 156 -5.21 -19.64 -4.48
N GLY A 157 -5.48 -18.60 -3.70
CA GLY A 157 -6.38 -17.49 -4.09
C GLY A 157 -5.93 -16.75 -5.35
N TYR A 158 -4.65 -16.84 -5.73
CA TYR A 158 -4.12 -16.27 -6.97
C TYR A 158 -4.21 -17.20 -8.19
N ASN A 159 -4.75 -18.42 -8.00
CA ASN A 159 -4.98 -19.32 -9.14
C ASN A 159 -5.96 -18.68 -10.12
N GLY A 160 -5.69 -18.83 -11.42
CA GLY A 160 -6.52 -18.23 -12.45
C GLY A 160 -6.02 -16.87 -12.99
N LEU A 161 -4.98 -16.28 -12.42
CA LEU A 161 -4.40 -15.04 -12.97
C LEU A 161 -3.93 -15.22 -14.42
N GLY A 162 -3.31 -16.36 -14.74
CA GLY A 162 -2.85 -16.67 -16.09
C GLY A 162 -3.99 -16.68 -17.12
N THR A 163 -5.14 -17.29 -16.80
CA THR A 163 -6.32 -17.33 -17.68
C THR A 163 -7.02 -15.99 -17.82
N ARG A 164 -6.71 -15.03 -16.93
CA ARG A 164 -7.25 -13.66 -16.95
C ARG A 164 -6.36 -12.66 -17.69
N GLY A 165 -5.30 -13.13 -18.35
CA GLY A 165 -4.41 -12.31 -19.17
C GLY A 165 -3.25 -11.66 -18.42
N TYR A 166 -2.77 -12.30 -17.34
CA TYR A 166 -1.58 -11.88 -16.60
C TYR A 166 -0.46 -12.91 -16.74
N TYR A 167 0.79 -12.46 -16.70
CA TYR A 167 1.95 -13.34 -16.57
C TYR A 167 2.18 -13.62 -15.08
N HIS A 168 1.61 -14.72 -14.56
CA HIS A 168 1.68 -15.03 -13.14
C HIS A 168 2.95 -15.80 -12.79
N ILE A 169 3.76 -15.24 -11.92
CA ILE A 169 4.99 -15.85 -11.39
C ILE A 169 4.79 -16.13 -9.91
N ARG A 170 4.72 -17.42 -9.58
CA ARG A 170 4.63 -17.88 -8.20
C ARG A 170 6.03 -18.01 -7.62
N THR A 171 6.26 -17.38 -6.49
CA THR A 171 7.48 -17.51 -5.72
C THR A 171 7.24 -18.50 -4.59
N LEU A 172 7.47 -19.78 -4.86
CA LEU A 172 7.31 -20.83 -3.87
C LEU A 172 8.41 -20.69 -2.80
N GLN A 173 7.99 -20.62 -1.53
CA GLN A 173 8.93 -20.77 -0.41
C GLN A 173 9.47 -22.20 -0.44
N SER A 174 10.76 -22.38 -0.72
CA SER A 174 11.38 -23.70 -0.52
C SER A 174 11.35 -24.03 0.97
N HIS A 175 11.08 -25.28 1.33
CA HIS A 175 11.09 -25.79 2.70
C HIS A 175 12.44 -25.62 3.43
N ASN A 176 13.46 -25.16 2.76
CA ASN A 176 14.83 -25.04 3.26
C ASN A 176 15.13 -23.71 3.98
N GLY A 177 14.17 -23.14 4.73
CA GLY A 177 14.45 -22.09 5.71
C GLY A 177 14.91 -20.73 5.16
N HIS A 178 14.81 -20.47 3.87
CA HIS A 178 15.13 -19.16 3.32
C HIS A 178 14.09 -18.12 3.75
N LYS A 179 14.58 -17.05 4.35
CA LYS A 179 13.77 -15.93 4.87
C LYS A 179 12.77 -15.44 3.82
N THR A 180 11.49 -15.41 4.19
CA THR A 180 10.34 -15.01 3.37
C THR A 180 10.48 -13.68 2.64
N GLY A 181 11.34 -12.77 3.11
CA GLY A 181 11.60 -11.48 2.49
C GLY A 181 12.37 -11.50 1.16
N LYS A 182 12.87 -12.67 0.71
CA LYS A 182 13.67 -12.73 -0.54
C LYS A 182 12.85 -12.61 -1.82
N TRP A 183 11.56 -12.97 -1.81
CA TRP A 183 10.79 -13.18 -3.03
C TRP A 183 9.83 -12.05 -3.41
N LEU A 184 9.29 -11.32 -2.43
CA LEU A 184 8.44 -10.13 -2.60
C LEU A 184 8.99 -8.96 -1.78
N PRO A 185 10.24 -8.53 -2.03
CA PRO A 185 10.94 -7.61 -1.13
C PRO A 185 10.29 -6.23 -1.06
N LEU A 186 9.71 -5.77 -2.17
CA LEU A 186 9.13 -4.43 -2.22
C LEU A 186 7.80 -4.37 -1.46
N VAL A 187 6.97 -5.42 -1.54
CA VAL A 187 5.76 -5.53 -0.72
C VAL A 187 6.14 -5.59 0.77
N HIS A 188 7.08 -6.44 1.15
CA HIS A 188 7.49 -6.57 2.55
C HIS A 188 8.09 -5.27 3.10
N LEU A 189 8.91 -4.56 2.31
CA LEU A 189 9.45 -3.25 2.65
C LEU A 189 8.32 -2.23 2.83
N LEU A 190 7.35 -2.21 1.91
CA LEU A 190 6.20 -1.31 1.97
C LEU A 190 5.35 -1.58 3.20
N VAL A 191 5.03 -2.86 3.49
CA VAL A 191 4.26 -3.27 4.67
C VAL A 191 4.97 -2.86 5.97
N SER A 192 6.29 -3.02 6.03
CA SER A 192 7.09 -2.58 7.17
C SER A 192 7.02 -1.07 7.36
N ASN A 193 7.10 -0.31 6.28
CA ASN A 193 6.97 1.15 6.31
C ASN A 193 5.56 1.58 6.70
N LEU A 194 4.52 0.92 6.19
CA LEU A 194 3.13 1.15 6.55
C LEU A 194 2.89 0.90 8.05
N LYS A 195 3.33 -0.23 8.58
CA LYS A 195 3.19 -0.56 10.01
C LYS A 195 3.91 0.46 10.89
N ARG A 196 5.13 0.86 10.52
CA ARG A 196 5.88 1.90 11.24
C ARG A 196 5.16 3.25 11.20
N TRP A 197 4.61 3.62 10.05
CA TRP A 197 3.86 4.87 9.89
C TRP A 197 2.58 4.87 10.73
N LEU A 198 1.81 3.77 10.72
CA LEU A 198 0.60 3.62 11.53
C LEU A 198 0.93 3.71 13.03
N THR A 199 1.98 3.04 13.49
CA THR A 199 2.41 3.09 14.88
C THR A 199 2.90 4.50 15.27
N GLY A 200 3.72 5.13 14.45
CA GLY A 200 4.29 6.45 14.72
C GLY A 200 3.25 7.58 14.69
N THR A 201 2.27 7.51 13.78
CA THR A 201 1.25 8.55 13.62
C THR A 201 0.04 8.33 14.53
N HIS A 202 -0.41 7.09 14.68
CA HIS A 202 -1.65 6.72 15.35
C HIS A 202 -1.45 5.90 16.62
N LYS A 203 -0.18 5.70 17.05
CA LYS A 203 0.20 4.93 18.25
C LYS A 203 -0.44 3.53 18.32
N GLY A 204 -0.64 2.90 17.16
CA GLY A 204 -1.29 1.60 17.06
C GLY A 204 -2.82 1.59 17.25
N ALA A 205 -3.44 2.71 17.60
CA ALA A 205 -4.90 2.82 17.80
C ALA A 205 -5.64 2.94 16.46
N VAL A 206 -5.41 2.00 15.55
CA VAL A 206 -6.07 1.95 14.26
C VAL A 206 -7.19 0.92 14.31
N ARG A 207 -8.42 1.39 14.48
CA ARG A 207 -9.60 0.52 14.41
C ARG A 207 -9.88 0.11 12.97
N SER A 208 -10.33 -1.12 12.77
CA SER A 208 -10.62 -1.70 11.44
C SER A 208 -11.52 -0.80 10.60
N LYS A 209 -12.57 -0.24 11.19
CA LYS A 209 -13.53 0.65 10.53
C LYS A 209 -12.95 1.92 9.91
N HIS A 210 -11.76 2.36 10.34
CA HIS A 210 -11.11 3.55 9.80
C HIS A 210 -9.83 3.23 9.01
N LEU A 211 -9.42 1.97 8.98
CA LEU A 211 -8.15 1.56 8.40
C LEU A 211 -8.02 1.99 6.95
N GLN A 212 -9.07 1.80 6.13
CA GLN A 212 -9.01 2.17 4.71
C GLN A 212 -8.70 3.66 4.50
N ALA A 213 -9.23 4.55 5.31
CA ALA A 213 -8.93 5.98 5.22
C ALA A 213 -7.44 6.28 5.47
N TYR A 214 -6.83 5.57 6.41
CA TYR A 214 -5.38 5.68 6.65
C TYR A 214 -4.56 5.05 5.53
N LEU A 215 -4.99 3.92 4.97
CA LEU A 215 -4.34 3.31 3.81
C LEU A 215 -4.38 4.22 2.59
N ASN A 216 -5.47 4.94 2.38
CA ASN A 216 -5.61 5.93 1.31
C ASN A 216 -4.62 7.10 1.49
N GLU A 217 -4.49 7.64 2.71
CA GLU A 217 -3.49 8.66 3.01
C GLU A 217 -2.07 8.14 2.77
N PHE A 218 -1.74 6.96 3.29
CA PHE A 218 -0.42 6.36 3.10
C PHE A 218 -0.11 6.15 1.60
N THR A 219 -1.04 5.56 0.85
CA THR A 219 -0.93 5.32 -0.59
C THR A 219 -0.71 6.62 -1.35
N PHE A 220 -1.50 7.66 -1.07
CA PHE A 220 -1.35 8.98 -1.68
C PHE A 220 0.05 9.55 -1.45
N ARG A 221 0.53 9.53 -0.22
CA ARG A 221 1.84 10.06 0.19
C ARG A 221 2.98 9.24 -0.40
N PHE A 222 2.89 7.91 -0.36
CA PHE A 222 3.90 7.01 -0.89
C PHE A 222 4.06 7.21 -2.40
N ASN A 223 2.97 7.25 -3.13
CA ASN A 223 2.98 7.44 -4.58
C ASN A 223 3.54 8.81 -5.01
N ARG A 224 3.61 9.79 -4.10
CA ARG A 224 4.13 11.15 -4.35
C ARG A 224 5.39 11.47 -3.55
N ARG A 225 6.06 10.46 -2.99
CA ARG A 225 7.21 10.65 -2.09
C ARG A 225 8.39 11.42 -2.71
N PHE A 226 8.50 11.39 -4.04
CA PHE A 226 9.54 12.12 -4.77
C PHE A 226 9.11 13.54 -5.19
N TRP A 227 7.81 13.88 -5.09
CA TRP A 227 7.24 15.17 -5.47
C TRP A 227 6.41 15.76 -4.34
N ARG A 228 7.04 16.01 -3.19
CA ARG A 228 6.34 16.44 -1.97
C ARG A 228 5.70 17.82 -2.10
N GLY A 229 6.33 18.77 -2.76
CA GLY A 229 5.79 20.11 -3.00
C GLY A 229 4.48 20.07 -3.78
N PRO A 230 4.47 19.53 -5.01
CA PRO A 230 3.25 19.37 -5.81
C PRO A 230 2.18 18.47 -5.17
N ALA A 231 2.55 17.59 -4.23
CA ALA A 231 1.60 16.71 -3.54
C ALA A 231 0.52 17.48 -2.77
N PHE A 232 0.88 18.63 -2.17
CA PHE A 232 -0.11 19.47 -1.48
C PHE A 232 -1.14 20.05 -2.44
N LEU A 233 -0.69 20.65 -3.53
CA LEU A 233 -1.59 21.20 -4.55
C LEU A 233 -2.48 20.12 -5.17
N ARG A 234 -1.94 18.92 -5.36
CA ARG A 234 -2.73 17.78 -5.85
C ARG A 234 -3.78 17.32 -4.83
N ALA A 235 -3.44 17.26 -3.54
CA ALA A 235 -4.41 16.94 -2.49
C ALA A 235 -5.54 17.99 -2.44
N LEU A 236 -5.18 19.26 -2.53
CA LEU A 236 -6.15 20.36 -2.59
C LEU A 236 -7.05 20.24 -3.83
N GLY A 237 -6.46 20.03 -5.01
CA GLY A 237 -7.22 19.84 -6.25
C GLY A 237 -8.18 18.65 -6.21
N LEU A 238 -7.79 17.54 -5.55
CA LEU A 238 -8.71 16.42 -5.33
C LEU A 238 -9.84 16.79 -4.36
N ALA A 239 -9.53 17.55 -3.30
CA ALA A 239 -10.53 17.94 -2.31
C ALA A 239 -11.57 18.90 -2.85
N VAL A 240 -11.18 19.89 -3.67
CA VAL A 240 -12.12 20.87 -4.23
C VAL A 240 -13.04 20.29 -5.32
N ASN A 241 -12.68 19.13 -5.88
CA ASN A 241 -13.49 18.43 -6.88
C ASN A 241 -14.35 17.30 -6.28
N VAL A 242 -14.57 17.28 -4.97
CA VAL A 242 -15.48 16.33 -4.34
C VAL A 242 -16.86 16.96 -4.27
N ASP A 243 -17.79 16.46 -5.08
CA ASP A 243 -19.17 16.98 -5.12
C ASP A 243 -19.97 16.60 -3.87
N ASN A 244 -19.80 15.35 -3.39
CA ASN A 244 -20.53 14.84 -2.25
C ASN A 244 -19.58 14.38 -1.14
N TRP A 245 -19.42 15.21 -0.11
CA TRP A 245 -18.61 14.86 1.06
C TRP A 245 -19.34 13.86 1.95
N PRO A 246 -18.65 12.81 2.42
CA PRO A 246 -19.23 11.89 3.39
C PRO A 246 -19.69 12.61 4.66
N GLN A 247 -20.85 12.23 5.18
CA GLN A 247 -21.38 12.79 6.43
C GLN A 247 -20.60 12.29 7.64
N TYR A 248 -20.65 13.04 8.74
CA TYR A 248 -19.92 12.70 9.97
C TYR A 248 -20.24 11.28 10.48
N ASP A 249 -21.51 10.93 10.56
CA ASP A 249 -21.94 9.62 11.07
C ASP A 249 -21.44 8.47 10.18
N THR A 250 -21.43 8.67 8.88
CA THR A 250 -20.88 7.73 7.91
C THR A 250 -19.37 7.56 8.08
N LEU A 251 -18.64 8.67 8.23
CA LEU A 251 -17.20 8.64 8.48
C LEU A 251 -16.86 8.01 9.84
N TYR A 252 -17.63 8.37 10.89
CA TYR A 252 -17.38 7.89 12.23
C TYR A 252 -17.72 6.40 12.40
N SER A 253 -18.76 5.91 11.74
CA SER A 253 -19.10 4.49 11.72
C SER A 253 -18.17 3.66 10.85
N GLY A 254 -17.39 4.28 9.96
CA GLY A 254 -16.57 3.59 8.96
C GLY A 254 -17.35 3.07 7.75
N LYS A 255 -18.65 3.36 7.68
CA LYS A 255 -19.53 2.98 6.56
C LYS A 255 -19.51 4.06 5.48
N TRP A 256 -18.37 4.32 4.89
CA TRP A 256 -18.27 5.30 3.81
C TRP A 256 -17.66 4.67 2.56
N ALA A 257 -18.26 4.99 1.42
CA ALA A 257 -17.64 4.74 0.13
C ALA A 257 -16.77 5.96 -0.25
N HIS A 258 -15.76 5.74 -1.05
CA HIS A 258 -14.99 6.84 -1.62
C HIS A 258 -15.93 7.75 -2.42
N PRO A 259 -15.82 9.10 -2.33
CA PRO A 259 -16.70 10.02 -3.07
C PRO A 259 -16.75 9.77 -4.58
N ASN A 260 -15.67 9.20 -5.13
CA ASN A 260 -15.55 8.81 -6.53
C ASN A 260 -15.77 7.31 -6.77
N ALA A 261 -16.33 6.57 -5.81
CA ALA A 261 -16.50 5.12 -5.90
C ALA A 261 -17.56 4.68 -6.92
N GLU A 262 -18.46 5.56 -7.31
CA GLU A 262 -19.43 5.28 -8.39
C GLU A 262 -18.76 4.89 -9.71
N ASN A 263 -17.54 5.31 -9.91
CA ASN A 263 -16.70 4.94 -11.05
C ASN A 263 -15.79 3.72 -10.79
N GLU A 264 -15.71 3.25 -9.56
CA GLU A 264 -14.94 2.06 -9.15
C GLU A 264 -15.88 0.96 -8.66
N LYS A 265 -16.62 0.32 -9.56
CA LYS A 265 -17.54 -0.81 -9.27
C LYS A 265 -16.89 -2.05 -8.63
N ALA A 266 -15.70 -1.93 -8.07
CA ALA A 266 -14.91 -3.03 -7.55
C ALA A 266 -14.29 -2.80 -6.16
N ILE A 267 -14.73 -1.77 -5.42
CA ILE A 267 -14.41 -1.73 -3.98
C ILE A 267 -15.55 -2.46 -3.29
N PRO A 268 -15.30 -3.64 -2.67
CA PRO A 268 -16.32 -4.28 -1.87
C PRO A 268 -16.81 -3.27 -0.84
N GLU A 269 -18.12 -3.12 -0.69
CA GLU A 269 -18.70 -2.38 0.42
C GLU A 269 -18.09 -2.93 1.70
N LEU A 270 -17.41 -2.08 2.45
CA LEU A 270 -16.92 -2.42 3.78
C LEU A 270 -18.14 -2.51 4.71
N THR A 271 -18.94 -3.56 4.51
CA THR A 271 -20.01 -3.95 5.42
C THR A 271 -19.38 -4.74 6.56
N GLY A 272 -19.30 -4.12 7.71
CA GLY A 272 -18.85 -4.79 8.94
C GLY A 272 -18.53 -3.79 10.03
#